data_bda46e01e5e6f069c47a5d823ba22151
#
_entry.id   bda46e01e5e6f069c47a5d823ba22151
#
_cell.length_a   1.000
_cell.length_b   1.000
_cell.length_c   1.000
_cell.angle_alpha   90.00
_cell.angle_beta   90.00
_cell.angle_gamma   90.00
#
_symmetry.space_group_name_H-M   'P 1'
#
loop_
_entity.id
_entity.type
_entity.pdbx_description
1 polymer ?
#
loop_
_entity_poly.entity_id
_entity_poly.type
_entity_poly.pdbx_seq_one_letter_code
_entity_poly.pdbx_strand_id
1 'polypeptide(L)'
;MEEKILTQKKNGLAALIGLLVGDLVLVLAFISAIASLPEGFPLAIAVITCIFLFIASLVCYAGIKIIKPQEALVLTLFGNYIGTIREAGIYFVNPFCVAVNPANNTRLGQSGDVTTKSPMSVRKTAEGNNISIETGKKNISLKVMTLNNSRQKINDCLGNPVEIGIAVTWRVVDTAKAVFNVDNYKEYLSLQCDSALRNIVRIYPYDVAPNVDTTGDGQADEGSLRGSSEIVASRIREEIQARVKDAGLEILEARITYLAYAPEIAAVMLQRQQASAIIDARKMIVDGAVGMVEMALERLSEGEIVELDEERKAAMVSNLLVVLCGNHDAQPIVNTGSL
;
A
#
# COMPACT_ATOMS: atom_id res chain seq x y z
N MET A 1 -3.79 23.55 -1.45
CA MET A 1 -3.87 24.22 -2.76
C MET A 1 -4.86 23.43 -3.60
N GLU A 2 -5.81 24.09 -4.28
CA GLU A 2 -6.78 23.35 -5.13
C GLU A 2 -6.20 23.12 -6.52
N GLU A 3 -6.51 21.97 -7.10
CA GLU A 3 -6.03 21.59 -8.42
C GLU A 3 -6.79 22.34 -9.52
N LYS A 4 -6.06 23.04 -10.38
CA LYS A 4 -6.60 23.70 -11.56
C LYS A 4 -6.32 22.86 -12.79
N ILE A 5 -7.34 22.14 -13.29
CA ILE A 5 -7.22 21.33 -14.51
C ILE A 5 -7.26 22.25 -15.72
N LEU A 6 -6.21 22.19 -16.54
CA LEU A 6 -6.13 22.94 -17.79
C LEU A 6 -6.73 22.11 -18.92
N THR A 7 -7.89 22.53 -19.42
CA THR A 7 -8.51 22.01 -20.65
C THR A 7 -7.92 22.75 -21.86
N GLN A 8 -6.69 22.44 -22.22
CA GLN A 8 -6.07 23.00 -23.41
C GLN A 8 -6.39 22.18 -24.66
N LYS A 9 -6.58 22.90 -25.80
CA LYS A 9 -6.70 22.20 -27.10
C LYS A 9 -5.42 21.45 -27.42
N LYS A 10 -5.51 20.26 -27.99
CA LYS A 10 -4.38 19.40 -28.41
C LYS A 10 -3.67 19.98 -29.65
N ASN A 11 -3.14 21.18 -29.51
CA ASN A 11 -2.54 21.94 -30.62
C ASN A 11 -1.04 21.68 -30.81
N GLY A 12 -0.44 20.77 -30.02
CA GLY A 12 0.99 20.53 -30.05
C GLY A 12 1.51 20.00 -31.39
N LEU A 13 0.70 19.17 -32.09
CA LEU A 13 1.09 18.67 -33.41
C LEU A 13 1.07 19.81 -34.47
N ALA A 14 0.04 20.63 -34.46
CA ALA A 14 -0.03 21.80 -35.35
C ALA A 14 1.09 22.80 -35.07
N ALA A 15 1.41 23.07 -33.82
CA ALA A 15 2.53 23.90 -33.42
C ALA A 15 3.88 23.32 -33.88
N LEU A 16 4.08 22.00 -33.72
CA LEU A 16 5.31 21.32 -34.19
C LEU A 16 5.47 21.43 -35.70
N ILE A 17 4.41 21.16 -36.48
CA ILE A 17 4.46 21.33 -37.95
C ILE A 17 4.68 22.77 -38.31
N GLY A 18 4.00 23.72 -37.65
CA GLY A 18 4.21 25.15 -37.90
C GLY A 18 5.62 25.63 -37.62
N LEU A 19 6.26 25.15 -36.54
CA LEU A 19 7.65 25.45 -36.22
C LEU A 19 8.60 24.86 -37.26
N LEU A 20 8.41 23.60 -37.71
CA LEU A 20 9.22 22.97 -38.74
C LEU A 20 9.14 23.70 -40.09
N VAL A 21 7.91 24.09 -40.49
CA VAL A 21 7.70 24.88 -41.72
C VAL A 21 8.33 26.26 -41.56
N GLY A 22 8.17 26.90 -40.41
CA GLY A 22 8.78 28.18 -40.09
C GLY A 22 10.32 28.14 -40.19
N ASP A 23 10.95 27.11 -39.61
CA ASP A 23 12.39 26.92 -39.67
C ASP A 23 12.89 26.66 -41.13
N LEU A 24 12.10 25.89 -41.91
CA LEU A 24 12.41 25.69 -43.35
C LEU A 24 12.38 27.02 -44.13
N VAL A 25 11.33 27.85 -43.87
CA VAL A 25 11.23 29.17 -44.50
C VAL A 25 12.39 30.11 -44.06
N LEU A 26 12.77 30.05 -42.79
CA LEU A 26 13.92 30.81 -42.29
C LEU A 26 15.25 30.43 -42.96
N VAL A 27 15.48 29.12 -43.17
CA VAL A 27 16.66 28.62 -43.87
C VAL A 27 16.65 29.08 -45.31
N LEU A 28 15.53 29.02 -46.02
CA LEU A 28 15.38 29.50 -47.38
C LEU A 28 15.58 31.03 -47.47
N ALA A 29 15.03 31.79 -46.52
CA ALA A 29 15.24 33.23 -46.44
C ALA A 29 16.70 33.59 -46.17
N PHE A 30 17.39 32.83 -45.32
CA PHE A 30 18.83 33.00 -45.07
C PHE A 30 19.67 32.77 -46.33
N ILE A 31 19.40 31.70 -47.09
CA ILE A 31 20.08 31.43 -48.36
C ILE A 31 19.82 32.53 -49.38
N SER A 32 18.55 32.97 -49.50
CA SER A 32 18.19 34.05 -50.45
C SER A 32 18.83 35.40 -50.09
N ALA A 33 18.95 35.71 -48.79
CA ALA A 33 19.59 36.93 -48.33
C ALA A 33 21.10 36.95 -48.69
N ILE A 34 21.77 35.81 -48.53
CA ILE A 34 23.20 35.71 -48.94
C ILE A 34 23.36 35.84 -50.46
N ALA A 35 22.42 35.29 -51.26
CA ALA A 35 22.51 35.31 -52.72
C ALA A 35 22.13 36.66 -53.36
N SER A 36 21.24 37.47 -52.75
CA SER A 36 20.64 38.64 -53.34
C SER A 36 21.08 39.97 -52.76
N LEU A 37 21.61 40.01 -51.52
CA LEU A 37 21.99 41.23 -50.86
C LEU A 37 23.47 41.59 -51.13
N PRO A 38 23.79 42.88 -51.39
CA PRO A 38 25.19 43.32 -51.53
C PRO A 38 25.95 43.16 -50.20
N GLU A 39 27.23 42.85 -50.32
CA GLU A 39 28.14 42.77 -49.18
C GLU A 39 28.17 44.11 -48.43
N GLY A 40 27.87 44.07 -47.11
CA GLY A 40 27.86 45.26 -46.27
C GLY A 40 26.83 45.23 -45.16
N PHE A 41 26.48 46.40 -44.65
CA PHE A 41 25.56 46.60 -43.50
C PHE A 41 24.19 45.92 -43.67
N PRO A 42 23.53 45.91 -44.85
CA PRO A 42 22.21 45.27 -44.99
C PRO A 42 22.31 43.72 -44.89
N LEU A 43 23.33 43.08 -45.40
CA LEU A 43 23.58 41.64 -45.29
C LEU A 43 23.78 41.26 -43.80
N ALA A 44 24.60 42.06 -43.08
CA ALA A 44 24.87 41.79 -41.67
C ALA A 44 23.57 41.83 -40.81
N ILE A 45 22.70 42.79 -41.05
CA ILE A 45 21.40 42.88 -40.34
C ILE A 45 20.51 41.69 -40.66
N ALA A 46 20.42 41.27 -41.93
CA ALA A 46 19.60 40.15 -42.35
C ALA A 46 20.08 38.84 -41.67
N VAL A 47 21.40 38.61 -41.66
CA VAL A 47 22.01 37.43 -41.01
C VAL A 47 21.73 37.41 -39.49
N ILE A 48 21.96 38.55 -38.81
CA ILE A 48 21.69 38.66 -37.35
C ILE A 48 20.23 38.41 -37.05
N THR A 49 19.29 38.94 -37.86
CA THR A 49 17.87 38.74 -37.69
C THR A 49 17.47 37.27 -37.87
N CYS A 50 17.99 36.60 -38.91
CA CYS A 50 17.75 35.17 -39.13
C CYS A 50 18.28 34.30 -37.97
N ILE A 51 19.46 34.58 -37.45
CA ILE A 51 20.02 33.88 -36.30
C ILE A 51 19.17 34.10 -35.07
N PHE A 52 18.73 35.33 -34.81
CA PHE A 52 17.86 35.62 -33.66
C PHE A 52 16.52 34.88 -33.75
N LEU A 53 15.88 34.87 -34.92
CA LEU A 53 14.62 34.14 -35.13
C LEU A 53 14.78 32.62 -35.00
N PHE A 54 15.93 32.07 -35.46
CA PHE A 54 16.24 30.66 -35.29
C PHE A 54 16.44 30.28 -33.82
N ILE A 55 17.13 31.12 -33.03
CA ILE A 55 17.27 30.92 -31.58
C ILE A 55 15.90 31.00 -30.91
N ALA A 56 15.05 31.95 -31.29
CA ALA A 56 13.67 32.06 -30.75
C ALA A 56 12.84 30.83 -31.09
N SER A 57 12.96 30.28 -32.30
CA SER A 57 12.33 29.00 -32.68
C SER A 57 12.76 27.84 -31.78
N LEU A 58 14.07 27.71 -31.52
CA LEU A 58 14.59 26.67 -30.60
C LEU A 58 13.97 26.76 -29.19
N VAL A 59 13.77 27.98 -28.69
CA VAL A 59 13.10 28.16 -27.40
C VAL A 59 11.63 27.70 -27.47
N CYS A 60 10.93 27.94 -28.58
CA CYS A 60 9.56 27.51 -28.78
C CYS A 60 9.41 25.98 -28.76
N TYR A 61 10.38 25.22 -29.25
CA TYR A 61 10.33 23.74 -29.14
C TYR A 61 10.29 23.24 -27.70
N ALA A 62 10.88 23.96 -26.75
CA ALA A 62 10.79 23.63 -25.32
C ALA A 62 9.34 23.66 -24.78
N GLY A 63 8.44 24.37 -25.46
CA GLY A 63 7.00 24.43 -25.13
C GLY A 63 6.21 23.18 -25.52
N ILE A 64 6.74 22.27 -26.34
CA ILE A 64 6.06 21.06 -26.75
C ILE A 64 6.18 20.00 -25.64
N LYS A 65 5.04 19.57 -25.11
CA LYS A 65 4.94 18.57 -24.05
C LYS A 65 4.09 17.38 -24.52
N ILE A 66 4.61 16.17 -24.28
CA ILE A 66 3.92 14.92 -24.61
C ILE A 66 3.46 14.28 -23.31
N ILE A 67 2.16 14.03 -23.19
CA ILE A 67 1.53 13.42 -22.02
C ILE A 67 0.96 12.07 -22.46
N LYS A 68 1.35 11.01 -21.75
CA LYS A 68 0.86 9.65 -21.99
C LYS A 68 -0.47 9.42 -21.27
N PRO A 69 -1.26 8.42 -21.68
CA PRO A 69 -2.45 8.00 -20.95
C PRO A 69 -2.11 7.68 -19.49
N GLN A 70 -2.97 8.14 -18.56
CA GLN A 70 -2.78 7.96 -17.12
C GLN A 70 -1.50 8.62 -16.56
N GLU A 71 -1.08 9.73 -17.18
CA GLU A 71 -0.04 10.61 -16.67
C GLU A 71 -0.58 12.04 -16.57
N ALA A 72 -0.12 12.79 -15.59
CA ALA A 72 -0.42 14.19 -15.43
C ALA A 72 0.86 15.02 -15.44
N LEU A 73 0.76 16.25 -15.93
CA LEU A 73 1.83 17.22 -15.97
C LEU A 73 1.45 18.47 -15.19
N VAL A 74 2.15 18.68 -14.07
CA VAL A 74 1.98 19.89 -13.24
C VAL A 74 2.91 20.98 -13.75
N LEU A 75 2.34 22.13 -14.12
CA LEU A 75 3.08 23.24 -14.73
C LEU A 75 3.20 24.42 -13.77
N THR A 76 4.42 24.93 -13.66
CA THR A 76 4.73 26.17 -12.96
C THR A 76 5.40 27.16 -13.91
N LEU A 77 5.12 28.45 -13.76
CA LEU A 77 5.76 29.54 -14.46
C LEU A 77 6.38 30.47 -13.43
N PHE A 78 7.70 30.61 -13.47
CA PHE A 78 8.47 31.44 -12.53
C PHE A 78 8.11 31.18 -11.05
N GLY A 79 7.87 29.88 -10.69
CA GLY A 79 7.51 29.48 -9.35
C GLY A 79 6.00 29.49 -9.05
N ASN A 80 5.16 30.13 -9.85
CA ASN A 80 3.72 30.14 -9.66
C ASN A 80 3.05 28.94 -10.33
N TYR A 81 2.14 28.27 -9.63
CA TYR A 81 1.33 27.19 -10.18
C TYR A 81 0.32 27.70 -11.21
N ILE A 82 0.38 27.22 -12.44
CA ILE A 82 -0.55 27.58 -13.52
C ILE A 82 -1.70 26.60 -13.57
N GLY A 83 -1.38 25.30 -13.49
CA GLY A 83 -2.36 24.24 -13.58
C GLY A 83 -1.75 22.91 -13.98
N THR A 84 -2.62 21.89 -14.05
CA THR A 84 -2.28 20.51 -14.37
C THR A 84 -2.97 20.06 -15.66
N ILE A 85 -2.24 19.39 -16.54
CA ILE A 85 -2.79 18.74 -17.73
C ILE A 85 -2.86 17.24 -17.45
N ARG A 86 -4.06 16.64 -17.53
CA ARG A 86 -4.32 15.23 -17.25
C ARG A 86 -4.65 14.40 -18.50
N GLU A 87 -5.08 15.05 -19.57
CA GLU A 87 -5.43 14.35 -20.80
C GLU A 87 -4.19 13.94 -21.60
N ALA A 88 -4.24 12.76 -22.19
CA ALA A 88 -3.19 12.30 -23.08
C ALA A 88 -3.20 13.07 -24.41
N GLY A 89 -2.01 13.46 -24.88
CA GLY A 89 -1.87 14.19 -26.11
C GLY A 89 -0.56 14.96 -26.22
N ILE A 90 -0.42 15.69 -27.31
CA ILE A 90 0.69 16.63 -27.57
C ILE A 90 0.15 18.02 -27.38
N TYR A 91 0.75 18.77 -26.48
CA TYR A 91 0.35 20.11 -26.10
C TYR A 91 1.47 21.10 -26.38
N PHE A 92 1.10 22.27 -26.85
CA PHE A 92 1.97 23.42 -26.88
C PHE A 92 1.62 24.34 -25.71
N VAL A 93 2.54 24.46 -24.77
CA VAL A 93 2.44 25.33 -23.60
C VAL A 93 3.52 26.41 -23.67
N ASN A 94 3.39 27.44 -22.85
CA ASN A 94 4.43 28.47 -22.78
C ASN A 94 5.79 27.82 -22.56
N PRO A 95 6.82 28.08 -23.42
CA PRO A 95 8.14 27.47 -23.34
C PRO A 95 8.85 27.70 -21.98
N PHE A 96 8.49 28.75 -21.26
CA PHE A 96 9.04 29.05 -19.94
C PHE A 96 8.40 28.27 -18.81
N CYS A 97 7.35 27.46 -19.09
CA CYS A 97 6.73 26.59 -18.09
C CYS A 97 7.64 25.41 -17.78
N VAL A 98 7.84 25.20 -16.48
CA VAL A 98 8.60 24.07 -15.95
C VAL A 98 7.64 23.02 -15.40
N ALA A 99 7.86 21.76 -15.77
CA ALA A 99 7.14 20.65 -15.18
C ALA A 99 7.80 20.25 -13.86
N VAL A 100 6.98 20.12 -12.78
CA VAL A 100 7.46 19.80 -11.44
C VAL A 100 6.95 18.43 -11.01
N ASN A 101 7.85 17.57 -10.57
CA ASN A 101 7.57 16.29 -9.93
C ASN A 101 8.61 16.03 -8.84
N PRO A 102 8.33 16.31 -7.58
CA PRO A 102 9.29 16.17 -6.49
C PRO A 102 9.71 14.71 -6.25
N ALA A 103 8.80 13.76 -6.50
CA ALA A 103 9.04 12.33 -6.31
C ALA A 103 9.66 11.64 -7.56
N ASN A 104 10.26 12.42 -8.47
CA ASN A 104 10.81 11.93 -9.73
C ASN A 104 11.90 10.87 -9.54
N ASN A 105 12.79 11.10 -8.57
CA ASN A 105 13.96 10.27 -8.29
C ASN A 105 13.66 9.14 -7.29
N THR A 106 12.45 9.10 -6.73
CA THR A 106 12.07 8.14 -5.70
C THR A 106 11.38 6.95 -6.32
N ARG A 107 11.92 5.76 -6.08
CA ARG A 107 11.25 4.49 -6.38
C ARG A 107 10.84 3.83 -5.07
N LEU A 108 9.58 3.43 -4.99
CA LEU A 108 9.11 2.56 -3.93
C LEU A 108 9.57 1.14 -4.30
N GLY A 109 10.49 0.58 -3.52
CA GLY A 109 10.96 -0.79 -3.68
C GLY A 109 9.89 -1.80 -3.28
N GLN A 110 10.03 -3.03 -3.77
CA GLN A 110 9.17 -4.16 -3.33
C GLN A 110 9.44 -4.56 -1.87
N SER A 111 10.57 -4.11 -1.31
CA SER A 111 10.96 -4.36 0.10
C SER A 111 10.64 -3.18 1.03
N GLY A 112 9.90 -2.17 0.58
CA GLY A 112 9.53 -1.01 1.39
C GLY A 112 10.62 0.06 1.55
N ASP A 113 11.83 -0.21 1.10
CA ASP A 113 12.89 0.78 1.14
C ASP A 113 12.70 1.83 0.07
N VAL A 114 12.64 3.08 0.49
CA VAL A 114 12.63 4.24 -0.39
C VAL A 114 14.04 4.42 -0.95
N THR A 115 14.26 3.96 -2.18
CA THR A 115 15.54 4.18 -2.85
C THR A 115 15.52 5.49 -3.61
N THR A 116 16.26 6.46 -3.11
CA THR A 116 16.50 7.72 -3.84
C THR A 116 17.64 7.50 -4.82
N LYS A 117 17.34 7.50 -6.12
CA LYS A 117 18.40 7.51 -7.14
C LYS A 117 18.99 8.90 -7.22
N SER A 118 20.30 9.01 -7.09
CA SER A 118 21.01 10.24 -7.48
C SER A 118 20.67 10.58 -8.94
N PRO A 119 20.47 11.89 -9.26
CA PRO A 119 20.11 12.32 -10.63
C PRO A 119 21.14 11.94 -11.70
N MET A 120 22.28 11.44 -11.30
CA MET A 120 23.38 11.00 -12.14
C MET A 120 23.88 9.61 -11.70
N SER A 121 23.10 8.55 -11.93
CA SER A 121 23.62 7.20 -11.78
C SER A 121 24.32 6.79 -13.07
N VAL A 122 25.64 6.97 -13.13
CA VAL A 122 26.50 6.34 -14.13
C VAL A 122 26.50 4.84 -13.83
N ARG A 123 25.67 4.08 -14.53
CA ARG A 123 25.75 2.62 -14.50
C ARG A 123 26.93 2.21 -15.38
N LYS A 124 28.07 1.91 -14.78
CA LYS A 124 29.17 1.21 -15.48
C LYS A 124 28.68 -0.21 -15.76
N THR A 125 28.19 -0.44 -16.95
CA THR A 125 28.03 -1.80 -17.47
C THR A 125 29.40 -2.20 -18.04
N ALA A 126 29.84 -3.43 -17.78
CA ALA A 126 31.16 -3.95 -18.06
C ALA A 126 31.50 -4.05 -19.57
N GLU A 127 30.62 -3.63 -20.47
CA GLU A 127 30.81 -3.59 -21.92
C GLU A 127 30.26 -2.27 -22.48
N GLY A 128 31.15 -1.35 -22.78
CA GLY A 128 30.89 -0.17 -23.63
C GLY A 128 30.35 1.06 -22.85
N ASN A 129 30.97 2.22 -23.13
CA ASN A 129 30.61 3.55 -22.61
C ASN A 129 29.25 4.06 -23.11
N ASN A 130 28.14 3.42 -22.72
CA ASN A 130 26.82 3.96 -22.94
C ASN A 130 26.39 4.75 -21.68
N ILE A 131 26.61 6.06 -21.70
CA ILE A 131 26.08 7.01 -20.74
C ILE A 131 24.57 7.11 -21.01
N SER A 132 23.77 6.27 -20.39
CA SER A 132 22.33 6.45 -20.37
C SER A 132 21.98 7.52 -19.32
N ILE A 133 21.81 8.74 -19.77
CA ILE A 133 21.22 9.82 -18.98
C ILE A 133 19.73 9.46 -18.82
N GLU A 134 19.38 8.73 -17.76
CA GLU A 134 17.97 8.59 -17.36
C GLU A 134 17.51 9.95 -16.85
N THR A 135 17.04 10.80 -17.76
CA THR A 135 16.32 12.01 -17.41
C THR A 135 15.06 11.59 -16.66
N GLY A 136 15.02 11.87 -15.38
CA GLY A 136 13.88 11.48 -14.53
C GLY A 136 12.57 11.99 -15.12
N LYS A 137 11.52 11.16 -15.08
CA LYS A 137 10.20 11.48 -15.66
C LYS A 137 9.55 12.61 -14.87
N LYS A 138 9.40 13.78 -15.48
CA LYS A 138 8.70 14.93 -14.86
C LYS A 138 7.19 14.75 -14.76
N ASN A 139 6.62 13.74 -15.44
CA ASN A 139 5.21 13.41 -15.40
C ASN A 139 4.87 12.62 -14.13
N ILE A 140 3.71 12.89 -13.55
CA ILE A 140 3.15 12.17 -12.40
C ILE A 140 2.27 11.05 -12.92
N SER A 141 2.47 9.82 -12.44
CA SER A 141 1.60 8.69 -12.76
C SER A 141 0.30 8.77 -11.99
N LEU A 142 -0.83 8.67 -12.69
CA LEU A 142 -2.17 8.54 -12.11
C LEU A 142 -2.61 7.08 -12.03
N LYS A 143 -1.75 6.14 -12.46
CA LYS A 143 -2.02 4.71 -12.40
C LYS A 143 -2.06 4.24 -10.96
N VAL A 144 -2.76 3.14 -10.77
CA VAL A 144 -2.70 2.42 -9.50
C VAL A 144 -1.27 1.89 -9.29
N MET A 145 -0.73 2.17 -8.11
CA MET A 145 0.61 1.79 -7.69
C MET A 145 0.52 0.99 -6.39
N THR A 146 1.46 0.10 -6.16
CA THR A 146 1.55 -0.68 -4.93
C THR A 146 2.81 -0.32 -4.17
N LEU A 147 2.63 -0.03 -2.88
CA LEU A 147 3.70 0.05 -1.91
C LEU A 147 3.68 -1.24 -1.10
N ASN A 148 4.78 -1.99 -1.13
CA ASN A 148 4.97 -3.11 -0.24
C ASN A 148 5.91 -2.65 0.88
N ASN A 149 5.35 -2.49 2.08
CA ASN A 149 6.12 -2.03 3.22
C ASN A 149 6.94 -3.17 3.80
N SER A 150 8.17 -2.88 4.22
CA SER A 150 9.05 -3.88 4.82
C SER A 150 8.47 -4.40 6.13
N ARG A 151 8.87 -5.61 6.51
CA ARG A 151 8.48 -6.19 7.80
C ARG A 151 8.96 -5.30 8.92
N GLN A 152 8.05 -4.95 9.81
CA GLN A 152 8.33 -4.15 10.99
C GLN A 152 8.08 -4.98 12.24
N LYS A 153 8.96 -4.81 13.22
CA LYS A 153 8.78 -5.38 14.55
C LYS A 153 8.01 -4.38 15.40
N ILE A 154 6.82 -4.77 15.84
CA ILE A 154 5.90 -3.94 16.62
C ILE A 154 5.35 -4.79 17.76
N ASN A 155 5.12 -4.21 18.93
CA ASN A 155 4.46 -4.91 20.01
C ASN A 155 2.93 -4.84 19.82
N ASP A 156 2.27 -5.97 20.02
CA ASP A 156 0.82 -6.06 20.08
C ASP A 156 0.25 -5.41 21.36
N CYS A 157 -1.08 -5.45 21.56
CA CYS A 157 -1.73 -4.86 22.75
C CYS A 157 -1.30 -5.56 24.06
N LEU A 158 -0.84 -6.81 24.01
CA LEU A 158 -0.33 -7.57 25.15
C LEU A 158 1.16 -7.36 25.41
N GLY A 159 1.84 -6.57 24.56
CA GLY A 159 3.27 -6.33 24.65
C GLY A 159 4.13 -7.39 23.96
N ASN A 160 3.55 -8.35 23.23
CA ASN A 160 4.30 -9.36 22.49
C ASN A 160 4.88 -8.76 21.21
N PRO A 161 6.18 -8.91 20.93
CA PRO A 161 6.76 -8.45 19.67
C PRO A 161 6.30 -9.33 18.50
N VAL A 162 5.67 -8.68 17.52
CA VAL A 162 5.23 -9.31 16.26
C VAL A 162 5.92 -8.66 15.07
N GLU A 163 6.21 -9.44 14.05
CA GLU A 163 6.67 -8.96 12.77
C GLU A 163 5.49 -8.90 11.81
N ILE A 164 5.23 -7.72 11.26
CA ILE A 164 4.13 -7.48 10.34
C ILE A 164 4.59 -6.69 9.12
N GLY A 165 4.09 -7.07 7.95
CA GLY A 165 4.27 -6.37 6.69
C GLY A 165 2.94 -6.13 6.02
N ILE A 166 2.81 -5.00 5.30
CA ILE A 166 1.60 -4.66 4.56
C ILE A 166 1.91 -4.30 3.10
N ALA A 167 0.97 -4.60 2.22
CA ALA A 167 0.92 -4.06 0.88
C ALA A 167 -0.22 -3.06 0.78
N VAL A 168 0.07 -1.86 0.28
CA VAL A 168 -0.89 -0.77 0.12
C VAL A 168 -1.02 -0.42 -1.35
N THR A 169 -2.23 -0.50 -1.87
CA THR A 169 -2.57 -0.11 -3.23
C THR A 169 -3.13 1.30 -3.23
N TRP A 170 -2.55 2.19 -4.00
CA TRP A 170 -2.84 3.63 -3.96
C TRP A 170 -2.72 4.29 -5.33
N ARG A 171 -3.28 5.50 -5.46
CA ARG A 171 -3.12 6.38 -6.64
C ARG A 171 -3.10 7.85 -6.25
N VAL A 172 -2.60 8.68 -7.18
CA VAL A 172 -2.67 10.14 -7.04
C VAL A 172 -4.02 10.63 -7.59
N VAL A 173 -4.79 11.33 -6.77
CA VAL A 173 -6.08 11.92 -7.16
C VAL A 173 -5.95 13.42 -7.38
N ASP A 174 -5.23 14.12 -6.50
CA ASP A 174 -4.98 15.55 -6.59
C ASP A 174 -3.47 15.78 -6.76
N THR A 175 -3.08 16.12 -7.99
CA THR A 175 -1.66 16.30 -8.31
C THR A 175 -1.08 17.59 -7.75
N ALA A 176 -1.90 18.63 -7.55
CA ALA A 176 -1.45 19.87 -6.97
C ALA A 176 -1.11 19.68 -5.49
N LYS A 177 -1.96 18.95 -4.73
CA LYS A 177 -1.65 18.59 -3.35
C LYS A 177 -0.43 17.70 -3.24
N ALA A 178 -0.29 16.71 -4.13
CA ALA A 178 0.84 15.80 -4.13
C ALA A 178 2.19 16.49 -4.40
N VAL A 179 2.18 17.61 -5.14
CA VAL A 179 3.41 18.34 -5.51
C VAL A 179 3.74 19.45 -4.53
N PHE A 180 2.72 20.15 -3.99
CA PHE A 180 2.95 21.39 -3.26
C PHE A 180 2.66 21.30 -1.76
N ASN A 181 1.91 20.31 -1.30
CA ASN A 181 1.62 20.16 0.13
C ASN A 181 2.68 19.29 0.85
N VAL A 182 3.40 18.44 0.10
CA VAL A 182 4.44 17.56 0.65
C VAL A 182 5.67 17.57 -0.26
N ASP A 183 6.86 17.47 0.32
CA ASP A 183 8.11 17.49 -0.45
C ASP A 183 8.26 16.27 -1.35
N ASN A 184 7.88 15.09 -0.85
CA ASN A 184 7.94 13.85 -1.59
C ASN A 184 6.78 12.94 -1.20
N TYR A 185 5.73 12.94 -2.02
CA TYR A 185 4.50 12.20 -1.71
C TYR A 185 4.69 10.68 -1.58
N LYS A 186 5.70 10.09 -2.23
CA LYS A 186 5.98 8.67 -2.12
C LYS A 186 6.63 8.31 -0.79
N GLU A 187 7.61 9.09 -0.38
CA GLU A 187 8.27 8.94 0.91
C GLU A 187 7.32 9.25 2.06
N TYR A 188 6.53 10.32 1.91
CA TYR A 188 5.46 10.66 2.84
C TYR A 188 4.48 9.51 3.02
N LEU A 189 4.01 8.90 1.93
CA LEU A 189 3.12 7.72 1.99
C LEU A 189 3.76 6.58 2.77
N SER A 190 5.02 6.24 2.49
CA SER A 190 5.71 5.15 3.18
C SER A 190 5.77 5.38 4.69
N LEU A 191 6.15 6.59 5.11
CA LEU A 191 6.21 6.96 6.53
C LEU A 191 4.83 6.95 7.21
N GLN A 192 3.78 7.40 6.50
CA GLN A 192 2.42 7.35 7.04
C GLN A 192 1.89 5.92 7.15
N CYS A 193 2.23 5.04 6.20
CA CYS A 193 1.92 3.61 6.28
C CYS A 193 2.57 2.96 7.51
N ASP A 194 3.84 3.25 7.78
CA ASP A 194 4.55 2.75 8.95
C ASP A 194 3.92 3.22 10.26
N SER A 195 3.57 4.48 10.32
CA SER A 195 2.96 5.08 11.50
C SER A 195 1.55 4.54 11.75
N ALA A 196 0.71 4.42 10.71
CA ALA A 196 -0.64 3.89 10.80
C ALA A 196 -0.63 2.41 11.22
N LEU A 197 0.27 1.61 10.59
CA LEU A 197 0.45 0.21 10.94
C LEU A 197 0.78 0.03 12.42
N ARG A 198 1.73 0.81 12.92
CA ARG A 198 2.15 0.79 14.33
C ARG A 198 1.02 1.14 15.28
N ASN A 199 0.19 2.12 14.91
CA ASN A 199 -0.95 2.52 15.73
C ASN A 199 -2.00 1.41 15.83
N ILE A 200 -2.37 0.81 14.70
CA ILE A 200 -3.41 -0.21 14.65
C ILE A 200 -2.94 -1.51 15.31
N VAL A 201 -1.71 -1.96 15.03
CA VAL A 201 -1.18 -3.21 15.62
C VAL A 201 -1.18 -3.17 17.16
N ARG A 202 -0.96 -2.00 17.76
CA ARG A 202 -0.95 -1.84 19.22
C ARG A 202 -2.34 -1.98 19.87
N ILE A 203 -3.41 -1.97 19.10
CA ILE A 203 -4.78 -2.11 19.59
C ILE A 203 -5.18 -3.58 19.65
N TYR A 204 -4.67 -4.40 18.72
CA TYR A 204 -5.06 -5.79 18.57
C TYR A 204 -4.04 -6.76 19.18
N PRO A 205 -4.51 -7.88 19.81
CA PRO A 205 -3.63 -9.01 20.11
C PRO A 205 -3.27 -9.76 18.83
N TYR A 206 -2.13 -10.44 18.83
CA TYR A 206 -1.75 -11.30 17.68
C TYR A 206 -2.76 -12.42 17.43
N ASP A 207 -3.16 -13.12 18.49
CA ASP A 207 -4.15 -14.20 18.47
C ASP A 207 -5.29 -13.90 19.44
N VAL A 208 -6.36 -14.69 19.36
CA VAL A 208 -7.53 -14.48 20.22
C VAL A 208 -7.12 -14.40 21.70
N ALA A 209 -7.51 -13.31 22.35
CA ALA A 209 -7.27 -13.08 23.75
C ALA A 209 -8.59 -12.70 24.43
N PRO A 210 -9.10 -13.50 25.38
CA PRO A 210 -10.32 -13.16 26.11
C PRO A 210 -10.12 -11.87 26.91
N ASN A 211 -11.16 -11.08 27.03
CA ASN A 211 -11.21 -9.82 27.77
C ASN A 211 -10.36 -8.67 27.20
N VAL A 212 -10.09 -8.65 25.90
CA VAL A 212 -9.46 -7.53 25.20
C VAL A 212 -10.50 -6.80 24.36
N ASP A 213 -10.70 -5.50 24.64
CA ASP A 213 -11.51 -4.61 23.81
C ASP A 213 -10.65 -4.09 22.65
N THR A 214 -10.96 -4.48 21.41
CA THR A 214 -10.27 -4.04 20.20
C THR A 214 -11.07 -3.00 19.43
N THR A 215 -12.35 -2.80 19.80
CA THR A 215 -13.24 -1.81 19.18
C THR A 215 -13.24 -0.47 19.90
N GLY A 216 -12.91 -0.46 21.19
CA GLY A 216 -12.91 0.73 22.04
C GLY A 216 -14.30 1.11 22.55
N ASP A 217 -15.27 0.18 22.51
CA ASP A 217 -16.63 0.38 23.00
C ASP A 217 -16.81 -0.01 24.50
N GLY A 218 -15.74 -0.44 25.15
CA GLY A 218 -15.73 -0.86 26.54
C GLY A 218 -16.18 -2.30 26.76
N GLN A 219 -16.47 -3.05 25.69
CA GLN A 219 -16.79 -4.47 25.75
C GLN A 219 -15.63 -5.30 25.15
N ALA A 220 -15.31 -6.42 25.80
CA ALA A 220 -14.32 -7.34 25.27
C ALA A 220 -14.84 -8.01 23.97
N ASP A 221 -14.06 -7.91 22.90
CA ASP A 221 -14.34 -8.58 21.64
C ASP A 221 -13.26 -9.63 21.32
N GLU A 222 -13.57 -10.57 20.43
CA GLU A 222 -12.62 -11.61 20.01
C GLU A 222 -11.74 -11.19 18.83
N GLY A 223 -11.58 -9.89 18.56
CA GLY A 223 -10.76 -9.38 17.48
C GLY A 223 -9.28 -9.70 17.67
N SER A 224 -8.61 -10.17 16.63
CA SER A 224 -7.16 -10.41 16.62
C SER A 224 -6.55 -10.10 15.26
N LEU A 225 -5.22 -9.83 15.25
CA LEU A 225 -4.51 -9.59 13.99
C LEU A 225 -4.62 -10.78 13.03
N ARG A 226 -4.64 -12.00 13.57
CA ARG A 226 -4.71 -13.25 12.79
C ARG A 226 -6.15 -13.61 12.41
N GLY A 227 -7.08 -13.56 13.35
CA GLY A 227 -8.46 -13.99 13.13
C GLY A 227 -9.31 -12.97 12.37
N SER A 228 -9.06 -11.68 12.59
CA SER A 228 -9.85 -10.57 12.02
C SER A 228 -9.04 -9.76 11.01
N SER A 229 -8.18 -10.39 10.23
CA SER A 229 -7.23 -9.75 9.33
C SER A 229 -7.87 -8.78 8.32
N GLU A 230 -9.09 -9.04 7.85
CA GLU A 230 -9.81 -8.15 6.92
C GLU A 230 -10.31 -6.88 7.61
N ILE A 231 -10.82 -7.00 8.84
CA ILE A 231 -11.26 -5.85 9.64
C ILE A 231 -10.07 -4.96 9.98
N VAL A 232 -8.96 -5.58 10.41
CA VAL A 232 -7.71 -4.88 10.71
C VAL A 232 -7.17 -4.18 9.46
N ALA A 233 -7.18 -4.84 8.30
CA ALA A 233 -6.75 -4.27 7.03
C ALA A 233 -7.62 -3.06 6.63
N SER A 234 -8.94 -3.12 6.82
CA SER A 234 -9.84 -1.98 6.58
C SER A 234 -9.52 -0.80 7.49
N ARG A 235 -9.29 -1.04 8.79
CA ARG A 235 -8.89 0.02 9.74
C ARG A 235 -7.53 0.62 9.39
N ILE A 236 -6.54 -0.20 8.98
CA ILE A 236 -5.25 0.29 8.50
C ILE A 236 -5.46 1.19 7.27
N ARG A 237 -6.28 0.78 6.30
CA ARG A 237 -6.60 1.58 5.12
C ARG A 237 -7.21 2.93 5.50
N GLU A 238 -8.19 2.94 6.41
CA GLU A 238 -8.87 4.16 6.86
C GLU A 238 -7.92 5.12 7.58
N GLU A 239 -7.09 4.59 8.46
CA GLU A 239 -6.07 5.37 9.18
C GLU A 239 -5.04 5.97 8.23
N ILE A 240 -4.54 5.19 7.25
CA ILE A 240 -3.63 5.72 6.22
C ILE A 240 -4.34 6.78 5.39
N GLN A 241 -5.58 6.53 4.92
CA GLN A 241 -6.34 7.46 4.10
C GLN A 241 -6.57 8.79 4.81
N ALA A 242 -6.88 8.78 6.10
CA ALA A 242 -7.07 10.00 6.89
C ALA A 242 -5.80 10.88 6.88
N ARG A 243 -4.63 10.25 6.98
CA ARG A 243 -3.33 10.92 7.02
C ARG A 243 -2.84 11.44 5.67
N VAL A 244 -3.11 10.70 4.58
CA VAL A 244 -2.60 11.05 3.25
C VAL A 244 -3.55 11.89 2.41
N LYS A 245 -4.75 12.18 2.90
CA LYS A 245 -5.78 12.99 2.23
C LYS A 245 -5.25 14.37 1.82
N ASP A 246 -4.49 15.01 2.69
CA ASP A 246 -3.92 16.33 2.44
C ASP A 246 -2.76 16.32 1.44
N ALA A 247 -2.17 15.15 1.20
CA ALA A 247 -1.19 14.92 0.14
C ALA A 247 -1.84 14.55 -1.21
N GLY A 248 -3.19 14.57 -1.32
CA GLY A 248 -3.90 14.28 -2.57
C GLY A 248 -3.79 12.83 -3.04
N LEU A 249 -3.56 11.90 -2.11
CA LEU A 249 -3.45 10.46 -2.37
C LEU A 249 -4.73 9.74 -1.96
N GLU A 250 -5.08 8.71 -2.71
CA GLU A 250 -6.19 7.81 -2.41
C GLU A 250 -5.66 6.39 -2.18
N ILE A 251 -6.04 5.81 -1.06
CA ILE A 251 -5.72 4.43 -0.71
C ILE A 251 -6.90 3.55 -1.14
N LEU A 252 -6.67 2.68 -2.10
CA LEU A 252 -7.69 1.76 -2.60
C LEU A 252 -7.84 0.57 -1.67
N GLU A 253 -6.71 -0.02 -1.27
CA GLU A 253 -6.68 -1.23 -0.47
C GLU A 253 -5.41 -1.28 0.38
N ALA A 254 -5.52 -1.83 1.58
CA ALA A 254 -4.39 -2.26 2.40
C ALA A 254 -4.56 -3.74 2.74
N ARG A 255 -3.49 -4.53 2.65
CA ARG A 255 -3.49 -5.95 2.99
C ARG A 255 -2.29 -6.31 3.83
N ILE A 256 -2.51 -7.16 4.83
CA ILE A 256 -1.43 -7.75 5.60
C ILE A 256 -0.77 -8.83 4.73
N THR A 257 0.51 -8.69 4.44
CA THR A 257 1.28 -9.62 3.60
C THR A 257 2.12 -10.59 4.42
N TYR A 258 2.44 -10.20 5.63
CA TYR A 258 3.22 -11.00 6.55
C TYR A 258 2.78 -10.71 7.99
N LEU A 259 2.62 -11.77 8.77
CA LEU A 259 2.29 -11.68 10.18
C LEU A 259 2.86 -12.90 10.91
N ALA A 260 3.77 -12.68 11.85
CA ALA A 260 4.36 -13.71 12.67
C ALA A 260 4.80 -13.14 14.02
N TYR A 261 4.95 -13.98 15.03
CA TYR A 261 5.69 -13.58 16.22
C TYR A 261 7.15 -13.33 15.88
N ALA A 262 7.76 -12.38 16.56
CA ALA A 262 9.19 -12.16 16.44
C ALA A 262 9.97 -13.43 16.84
N PRO A 263 11.08 -13.73 16.15
CA PRO A 263 11.83 -14.99 16.34
C PRO A 263 12.20 -15.28 17.79
N GLU A 264 12.41 -14.22 18.60
CA GLU A 264 12.83 -14.34 19.99
C GLU A 264 11.78 -15.00 20.89
N ILE A 265 10.48 -14.83 20.55
CA ILE A 265 9.38 -15.35 21.36
C ILE A 265 8.58 -16.43 20.67
N ALA A 266 8.84 -16.69 19.38
CA ALA A 266 8.02 -17.59 18.56
C ALA A 266 7.90 -19.00 19.18
N ALA A 267 9.01 -19.57 19.69
CA ALA A 267 9.02 -20.89 20.32
C ALA A 267 8.19 -20.94 21.60
N VAL A 268 8.30 -19.93 22.46
CA VAL A 268 7.55 -19.83 23.71
C VAL A 268 6.05 -19.63 23.45
N MET A 269 5.71 -18.82 22.45
CA MET A 269 4.31 -18.60 22.07
C MET A 269 3.68 -19.85 21.45
N LEU A 270 4.43 -20.63 20.69
CA LEU A 270 3.96 -21.93 20.18
C LEU A 270 3.66 -22.90 21.35
N GLN A 271 4.53 -22.98 22.34
CA GLN A 271 4.29 -23.80 23.54
C GLN A 271 3.04 -23.34 24.30
N ARG A 272 2.85 -22.03 24.44
CA ARG A 272 1.63 -21.46 25.07
C ARG A 272 0.38 -21.84 24.29
N GLN A 273 0.39 -21.71 22.96
CA GLN A 273 -0.74 -22.10 22.09
C GLN A 273 -1.05 -23.60 22.20
N GLN A 274 -0.02 -24.46 22.22
CA GLN A 274 -0.19 -25.90 22.42
C GLN A 274 -0.81 -26.23 23.79
N ALA A 275 -0.33 -25.57 24.85
CA ALA A 275 -0.88 -25.77 26.19
C ALA A 275 -2.35 -25.31 26.28
N SER A 276 -2.70 -24.15 25.72
CA SER A 276 -4.08 -23.67 25.65
C SER A 276 -4.96 -24.66 24.87
N ALA A 277 -4.52 -25.10 23.69
CA ALA A 277 -5.27 -26.04 22.86
C ALA A 277 -5.55 -27.39 23.59
N ILE A 278 -4.57 -27.87 24.38
CA ILE A 278 -4.75 -29.08 25.19
C ILE A 278 -5.81 -28.86 26.30
N ILE A 279 -5.78 -27.69 26.96
CA ILE A 279 -6.75 -27.36 28.00
C ILE A 279 -8.16 -27.24 27.38
N ASP A 280 -8.28 -26.52 26.24
CA ASP A 280 -9.56 -26.36 25.55
C ASP A 280 -10.11 -27.70 25.04
N ALA A 281 -9.27 -28.55 24.48
CA ALA A 281 -9.67 -29.91 24.09
C ALA A 281 -10.14 -30.75 25.27
N ARG A 282 -9.44 -30.67 26.42
CA ARG A 282 -9.86 -31.39 27.62
C ARG A 282 -11.18 -30.85 28.16
N LYS A 283 -11.40 -29.55 28.14
CA LYS A 283 -12.67 -28.93 28.54
C LYS A 283 -13.81 -29.42 27.65
N MET A 284 -13.64 -29.44 26.34
CA MET A 284 -14.65 -29.96 25.40
C MET A 284 -14.96 -31.47 25.67
N ILE A 285 -13.93 -32.27 25.98
CA ILE A 285 -14.13 -33.68 26.34
C ILE A 285 -14.99 -33.80 27.62
N VAL A 286 -14.68 -33.01 28.66
CA VAL A 286 -15.43 -33.03 29.92
C VAL A 286 -16.88 -32.54 29.71
N ASP A 287 -17.07 -31.42 29.03
CA ASP A 287 -18.38 -30.86 28.72
C ASP A 287 -19.23 -31.86 27.90
N GLY A 288 -18.61 -32.51 26.90
CA GLY A 288 -19.24 -33.56 26.11
C GLY A 288 -19.59 -34.82 26.94
N ALA A 289 -18.69 -35.23 27.84
CA ALA A 289 -18.94 -36.37 28.75
C ALA A 289 -20.08 -36.09 29.72
N VAL A 290 -20.12 -34.91 30.30
CA VAL A 290 -21.24 -34.47 31.21
C VAL A 290 -22.56 -34.49 30.45
N GLY A 291 -22.63 -33.90 29.26
CA GLY A 291 -23.83 -33.89 28.43
C GLY A 291 -24.31 -35.30 28.02
N MET A 292 -23.35 -36.23 27.72
CA MET A 292 -23.71 -37.62 27.47
C MET A 292 -24.26 -38.33 28.69
N VAL A 293 -23.70 -38.09 29.87
CA VAL A 293 -24.21 -38.65 31.15
C VAL A 293 -25.58 -38.11 31.49
N GLU A 294 -25.81 -36.80 31.32
CA GLU A 294 -27.13 -36.19 31.54
C GLU A 294 -28.18 -36.82 30.61
N MET A 295 -27.90 -36.91 29.30
CA MET A 295 -28.81 -37.57 28.36
C MET A 295 -29.08 -39.05 28.71
N ALA A 296 -28.08 -39.77 29.18
CA ALA A 296 -28.22 -41.16 29.57
C ALA A 296 -29.15 -41.32 30.79
N LEU A 297 -28.96 -40.47 31.81
CA LEU A 297 -29.79 -40.49 33.01
C LEU A 297 -31.24 -40.08 32.71
N GLU A 298 -31.44 -39.06 31.87
CA GLU A 298 -32.77 -38.59 31.45
C GLU A 298 -33.54 -39.71 30.72
N ARG A 299 -32.90 -40.37 29.72
CA ARG A 299 -33.52 -41.48 28.99
C ARG A 299 -33.82 -42.69 29.83
N LEU A 300 -32.98 -43.03 30.82
CA LEU A 300 -33.22 -44.12 31.75
C LEU A 300 -34.39 -43.79 32.71
N SER A 301 -34.53 -42.53 33.11
CA SER A 301 -35.63 -42.05 33.95
C SER A 301 -36.97 -42.02 33.19
N GLU A 302 -36.98 -41.48 31.94
CA GLU A 302 -38.17 -41.40 31.11
C GLU A 302 -38.68 -42.79 30.63
N GLY A 303 -37.77 -43.71 30.42
CA GLY A 303 -38.11 -45.04 29.93
C GLY A 303 -38.58 -46.05 30.98
N GLU A 304 -38.66 -45.68 32.26
CA GLU A 304 -38.99 -46.56 33.40
C GLU A 304 -38.16 -47.87 33.36
N ILE A 305 -36.94 -47.84 32.75
CA ILE A 305 -36.14 -49.05 32.53
C ILE A 305 -35.52 -49.54 33.84
N VAL A 306 -35.16 -48.64 34.74
CA VAL A 306 -34.56 -48.93 36.06
C VAL A 306 -34.91 -47.83 37.05
N GLU A 307 -35.45 -48.18 38.19
CA GLU A 307 -35.54 -47.29 39.36
C GLU A 307 -34.15 -47.17 40.00
N LEU A 308 -33.52 -46.02 39.79
CA LEU A 308 -32.22 -45.71 40.36
C LEU A 308 -32.39 -44.80 41.58
N ASP A 309 -31.92 -45.25 42.72
CA ASP A 309 -31.78 -44.40 43.91
C ASP A 309 -30.61 -43.40 43.70
N GLU A 310 -30.54 -42.35 44.51
CA GLU A 310 -29.54 -41.28 44.36
C GLU A 310 -28.09 -41.79 44.50
N GLU A 311 -27.86 -42.83 45.32
CA GLU A 311 -26.54 -43.41 45.54
C GLU A 311 -26.07 -44.18 44.31
N ARG A 312 -26.96 -44.95 43.66
CA ARG A 312 -26.67 -45.67 42.42
C ARG A 312 -26.49 -44.72 41.23
N LYS A 313 -27.28 -43.65 41.16
CA LYS A 313 -27.07 -42.59 40.15
C LYS A 313 -25.66 -41.97 40.29
N ALA A 314 -25.25 -41.60 41.50
CA ALA A 314 -23.93 -41.02 41.76
C ALA A 314 -22.80 -41.98 41.38
N ALA A 315 -22.92 -43.25 41.70
CA ALA A 315 -21.93 -44.28 41.33
C ALA A 315 -21.84 -44.46 39.79
N MET A 316 -23.01 -44.46 39.11
CA MET A 316 -23.09 -44.57 37.66
C MET A 316 -22.46 -43.37 36.94
N VAL A 317 -22.76 -42.15 37.42
CA VAL A 317 -22.16 -40.91 36.91
C VAL A 317 -20.65 -40.93 37.06
N SER A 318 -20.15 -41.30 38.23
CA SER A 318 -18.72 -41.41 38.49
C SER A 318 -18.04 -42.38 37.56
N ASN A 319 -18.63 -43.58 37.37
CA ASN A 319 -18.05 -44.61 36.49
C ASN A 319 -18.06 -44.18 35.01
N LEU A 320 -19.17 -43.61 34.55
CA LEU A 320 -19.27 -43.10 33.16
C LEU A 320 -18.27 -41.95 32.88
N LEU A 321 -18.17 -40.99 33.80
CA LEU A 321 -17.20 -39.90 33.65
C LEU A 321 -15.74 -40.40 33.60
N VAL A 322 -15.39 -41.40 34.43
CA VAL A 322 -14.06 -41.97 34.40
C VAL A 322 -13.76 -42.63 33.05
N VAL A 323 -14.74 -43.33 32.47
CA VAL A 323 -14.60 -43.99 31.16
C VAL A 323 -14.54 -42.97 30.02
N LEU A 324 -15.45 -42.00 30.05
CA LEU A 324 -15.59 -40.99 28.98
C LEU A 324 -14.44 -39.94 28.98
N CYS A 325 -13.96 -39.57 30.17
CA CYS A 325 -12.86 -38.60 30.31
C CYS A 325 -11.45 -39.30 30.35
N GLY A 326 -11.40 -40.62 30.49
CA GLY A 326 -10.17 -41.38 30.55
C GLY A 326 -9.45 -41.41 29.18
N ASN A 327 -8.12 -41.32 29.22
CA ASN A 327 -7.29 -41.33 28.00
C ASN A 327 -6.82 -42.74 27.63
N HIS A 328 -7.26 -43.79 28.33
CA HIS A 328 -6.91 -45.18 28.08
C HIS A 328 -8.18 -45.98 27.78
N ASP A 329 -8.01 -47.01 26.91
CA ASP A 329 -9.06 -47.99 26.64
C ASP A 329 -9.51 -48.63 27.96
N ALA A 330 -10.79 -48.40 28.34
CA ALA A 330 -11.37 -48.96 29.56
C ALA A 330 -11.43 -50.48 29.39
N GLN A 331 -10.70 -51.23 30.20
CA GLN A 331 -10.88 -52.66 30.31
C GLN A 331 -12.08 -52.93 31.26
N PRO A 332 -13.17 -53.50 30.76
CA PRO A 332 -14.32 -53.83 31.62
C PRO A 332 -13.94 -54.89 32.62
N ILE A 333 -13.78 -54.52 33.88
CA ILE A 333 -13.68 -55.51 34.97
C ILE A 333 -15.12 -55.85 35.38
N VAL A 334 -15.59 -57.02 34.94
CA VAL A 334 -16.87 -57.55 35.38
C VAL A 334 -16.65 -58.11 36.79
N ASN A 335 -17.08 -57.34 37.78
CA ASN A 335 -17.10 -57.80 39.14
C ASN A 335 -18.34 -58.76 39.33
N THR A 336 -18.14 -60.04 39.15
CA THR A 336 -19.14 -61.07 39.54
C THR A 336 -19.14 -61.16 41.06
N GLY A 337 -19.72 -60.11 41.69
CA GLY A 337 -19.96 -60.16 43.15
C GLY A 337 -20.83 -61.35 43.46
N SER A 338 -20.35 -62.17 44.34
CA SER A 338 -21.09 -63.27 44.95
C SER A 338 -22.44 -62.78 45.49
N LEU A 339 -23.47 -63.42 45.05
CA LEU A 339 -24.82 -63.38 45.59
C LEU A 339 -24.77 -63.62 47.10
#